data_ecaba8bd6c6f8830337473e9273cbfc3
#
_entry.id   ecaba8bd6c6f8830337473e9273cbfc3
#
_cell.length_a   1.000
_cell.length_b   1.000
_cell.length_c   1.000
_cell.angle_alpha   90.00
_cell.angle_beta   90.00
_cell.angle_gamma   90.00
#
_symmetry.space_group_name_H-M   'P 1'
#
loop_
_entity.id
_entity.type
_entity.pdbx_description
1 polymer ?
#
loop_
_entity_poly.entity_id
_entity_poly.type
_entity_poly.pdbx_seq_one_letter_code
_entity_poly.pdbx_strand_id
1 'polypeptide(L)'
;MKRRNCSPNTVKNYLNIIKHFVIWVDVPVEEVTHSTVSRYIEYLMRKRRAPKTVNCHMNGIRQFYHYLREEEGMTITNPVKRNHTQKMSRPLPRHLRDEQVEVFFDAIKGQRDRAIFMLMLRCGLRVEEVANLTIGVIDVKRRAILIEDGKGAKDRIVYMSNDALQSLAAYLKVRPASRTRKIFLAEKAPCTGQPISIRGIQRRMEYYARKARIKVSCHHLRHTMATQMLNADADLCTIQDLLGHSNVKTTQLYCRVSNLKVQRDYFKAMEVIMLRTAGNPDNP
;
A
#
# COMPACT_ATOMS: atom_id res chain seq x y z
N MET A 1 -21.96 2.88 -7.83
CA MET A 1 -20.49 2.70 -7.74
C MET A 1 -19.75 3.33 -8.91
N LYS A 2 -20.15 3.13 -10.15
CA LYS A 2 -19.54 3.86 -11.30
C LYS A 2 -19.66 5.37 -11.18
N ARG A 3 -20.83 5.90 -10.76
CA ARG A 3 -21.05 7.34 -10.49
C ARG A 3 -20.18 7.93 -9.36
N ARG A 4 -19.64 7.09 -8.45
CA ARG A 4 -18.72 7.49 -7.37
C ARG A 4 -17.24 7.30 -7.72
N ASN A 5 -16.90 7.14 -8.99
CA ASN A 5 -15.53 6.96 -9.50
C ASN A 5 -14.71 5.88 -8.77
N CYS A 6 -15.38 4.78 -8.40
CA CYS A 6 -14.70 3.65 -7.76
C CYS A 6 -13.84 2.88 -8.75
N SER A 7 -12.63 2.48 -8.33
CA SER A 7 -11.76 1.66 -9.18
C SER A 7 -12.43 0.35 -9.58
N PRO A 8 -12.11 -0.22 -10.78
CA PRO A 8 -12.66 -1.50 -11.23
C PRO A 8 -12.48 -2.63 -10.22
N ASN A 9 -11.34 -2.67 -9.53
CA ASN A 9 -11.08 -3.65 -8.47
C ASN A 9 -12.00 -3.47 -7.26
N THR A 10 -12.28 -2.22 -6.88
CA THR A 10 -13.23 -1.92 -5.80
C THR A 10 -14.63 -2.43 -6.17
N VAL A 11 -15.10 -2.12 -7.38
CA VAL A 11 -16.41 -2.58 -7.88
C VAL A 11 -16.47 -4.10 -7.87
N LYS A 12 -15.46 -4.78 -8.44
CA LYS A 12 -15.38 -6.24 -8.46
C LYS A 12 -15.45 -6.85 -7.05
N ASN A 13 -14.71 -6.28 -6.10
CA ASN A 13 -14.71 -6.77 -4.72
C ASN A 13 -16.09 -6.62 -4.06
N TYR A 14 -16.75 -5.48 -4.24
CA TYR A 14 -18.09 -5.28 -3.70
C TYR A 14 -19.11 -6.25 -4.33
N LEU A 15 -19.06 -6.43 -5.66
CA LEU A 15 -19.93 -7.39 -6.34
C LEU A 15 -19.72 -8.82 -5.84
N ASN A 16 -18.47 -9.25 -5.65
CA ASN A 16 -18.17 -10.57 -5.10
C ASN A 16 -18.70 -10.74 -3.67
N ILE A 17 -18.58 -9.72 -2.83
CA ILE A 17 -19.11 -9.74 -1.47
C ILE A 17 -20.63 -9.86 -1.49
N ILE A 18 -21.31 -9.03 -2.28
CA ILE A 18 -22.77 -9.04 -2.40
C ILE A 18 -23.25 -10.38 -2.92
N LYS A 19 -22.65 -10.89 -4.01
CA LYS A 19 -22.98 -12.21 -4.56
C LYS A 19 -22.83 -13.31 -3.51
N HIS A 20 -21.72 -13.32 -2.78
CA HIS A 20 -21.48 -14.32 -1.72
C HIS A 20 -22.53 -14.23 -0.60
N PHE A 21 -22.92 -13.01 -0.21
CA PHE A 21 -23.90 -12.78 0.82
C PHE A 21 -25.29 -13.23 0.38
N VAL A 22 -25.75 -12.79 -0.80
CA VAL A 22 -27.09 -13.11 -1.33
C VAL A 22 -27.26 -14.64 -1.52
N ILE A 23 -26.25 -15.32 -2.07
CA ILE A 23 -26.29 -16.79 -2.21
C ILE A 23 -26.34 -17.49 -0.84
N TRP A 24 -25.66 -16.94 0.17
CA TRP A 24 -25.64 -17.56 1.50
C TRP A 24 -26.94 -17.34 2.27
N VAL A 25 -27.55 -16.15 2.13
CA VAL A 25 -28.72 -15.79 2.93
C VAL A 25 -29.99 -16.51 2.45
N ASP A 26 -30.09 -16.73 1.14
CA ASP A 26 -31.15 -17.48 0.45
C ASP A 26 -32.59 -17.06 0.81
N VAL A 27 -32.80 -15.76 1.10
CA VAL A 27 -34.08 -15.11 1.31
C VAL A 27 -34.11 -13.76 0.60
N PRO A 28 -35.31 -13.19 0.32
CA PRO A 28 -35.45 -11.85 -0.23
C PRO A 28 -34.66 -10.80 0.62
N VAL A 29 -34.10 -9.79 -0.04
CA VAL A 29 -33.30 -8.78 0.64
C VAL A 29 -34.09 -7.97 1.67
N GLU A 30 -35.40 -7.87 1.51
CA GLU A 30 -36.35 -7.21 2.41
C GLU A 30 -36.50 -7.95 3.74
N GLU A 31 -36.37 -9.29 3.73
CA GLU A 31 -36.52 -10.14 4.90
C GLU A 31 -35.22 -10.27 5.74
N VAL A 32 -34.11 -9.73 5.24
CA VAL A 32 -32.83 -9.81 5.94
C VAL A 32 -32.83 -8.92 7.16
N THR A 33 -32.68 -9.52 8.32
CA THR A 33 -32.62 -8.83 9.62
C THR A 33 -31.18 -8.67 10.11
N HIS A 34 -31.01 -7.90 11.20
CA HIS A 34 -29.70 -7.82 11.89
C HIS A 34 -29.27 -9.18 12.47
N SER A 35 -30.20 -10.04 12.86
CA SER A 35 -29.92 -11.41 13.31
C SER A 35 -29.35 -12.25 12.18
N THR A 36 -29.89 -12.10 10.97
CA THR A 36 -29.36 -12.77 9.77
C THR A 36 -27.93 -12.35 9.49
N VAL A 37 -27.61 -11.04 9.62
CA VAL A 37 -26.24 -10.53 9.47
C VAL A 37 -25.32 -11.09 10.56
N SER A 38 -25.76 -11.21 11.82
CA SER A 38 -24.98 -11.84 12.90
C SER A 38 -24.64 -13.29 12.58
N ARG A 39 -25.61 -14.09 12.11
CA ARG A 39 -25.37 -15.48 11.67
C ARG A 39 -24.38 -15.56 10.50
N TYR A 40 -24.43 -14.58 9.58
CA TYR A 40 -23.46 -14.52 8.48
C TYR A 40 -22.03 -14.22 8.98
N ILE A 41 -21.89 -13.36 9.97
CA ILE A 41 -20.58 -13.11 10.63
C ILE A 41 -20.06 -14.40 11.26
N GLU A 42 -20.88 -15.12 12.01
CA GLU A 42 -20.50 -16.40 12.61
C GLU A 42 -20.10 -17.43 11.55
N TYR A 43 -20.82 -17.49 10.42
CA TYR A 43 -20.44 -18.31 9.28
C TYR A 43 -19.06 -17.95 8.75
N LEU A 44 -18.77 -16.67 8.53
CA LEU A 44 -17.45 -16.21 8.08
C LEU A 44 -16.35 -16.55 9.09
N MET A 45 -16.63 -16.41 10.39
CA MET A 45 -15.70 -16.77 11.46
C MET A 45 -15.44 -18.27 11.52
N ARG A 46 -16.46 -19.10 11.39
CA ARG A 46 -16.33 -20.58 11.26
C ARG A 46 -15.49 -20.97 10.05
N LYS A 47 -15.59 -20.22 8.93
CA LYS A 47 -14.71 -20.36 7.76
C LYS A 47 -13.31 -19.73 7.99
N ARG A 48 -12.93 -19.40 9.22
CA ARG A 48 -11.62 -18.80 9.62
C ARG A 48 -11.25 -17.54 8.83
N ARG A 49 -12.25 -16.73 8.44
CA ARG A 49 -11.97 -15.45 7.78
C ARG A 49 -11.41 -14.45 8.79
N ALA A 50 -10.36 -13.71 8.38
CA ALA A 50 -9.76 -12.69 9.22
C ALA A 50 -10.76 -11.56 9.54
N PRO A 51 -10.69 -10.91 10.72
CA PRO A 51 -11.57 -9.80 11.10
C PRO A 51 -11.66 -8.69 10.06
N LYS A 52 -10.55 -8.39 9.38
CA LYS A 52 -10.52 -7.43 8.27
C LYS A 52 -11.41 -7.86 7.11
N THR A 53 -11.42 -9.15 6.77
CA THR A 53 -12.28 -9.69 5.71
C THR A 53 -13.74 -9.61 6.11
N VAL A 54 -14.07 -9.97 7.36
CA VAL A 54 -15.43 -9.84 7.90
C VAL A 54 -15.91 -8.38 7.81
N ASN A 55 -15.08 -7.43 8.23
CA ASN A 55 -15.41 -6.01 8.13
C ASN A 55 -15.58 -5.52 6.68
N CYS A 56 -14.81 -6.08 5.73
CA CYS A 56 -15.02 -5.81 4.30
C CYS A 56 -16.39 -6.30 3.83
N HIS A 57 -16.83 -7.50 4.27
CA HIS A 57 -18.17 -8.00 3.97
C HIS A 57 -19.24 -7.10 4.59
N MET A 58 -19.11 -6.73 5.85
CA MET A 58 -20.07 -5.83 6.52
C MET A 58 -20.19 -4.49 5.81
N ASN A 59 -19.05 -3.92 5.38
CA ASN A 59 -19.07 -2.68 4.62
C ASN A 59 -19.72 -2.84 3.24
N GLY A 60 -19.46 -3.96 2.54
CA GLY A 60 -20.07 -4.27 1.26
C GLY A 60 -21.59 -4.40 1.36
N ILE A 61 -22.09 -5.15 2.35
CA ILE A 61 -23.53 -5.32 2.60
C ILE A 61 -24.15 -3.98 2.99
N ARG A 62 -23.52 -3.20 3.87
CA ARG A 62 -24.02 -1.87 4.26
C ARG A 62 -24.18 -0.93 3.06
N GLN A 63 -23.22 -0.92 2.14
CA GLN A 63 -23.31 -0.10 0.92
C GLN A 63 -24.35 -0.62 -0.06
N PHE A 64 -24.58 -1.92 -0.11
CA PHE A 64 -25.63 -2.52 -0.92
C PHE A 64 -27.03 -2.09 -0.45
N TYR A 65 -27.34 -2.20 0.85
CA TYR A 65 -28.61 -1.72 1.40
C TYR A 65 -28.80 -0.23 1.30
N HIS A 66 -27.71 0.54 1.40
CA HIS A 66 -27.77 1.98 1.14
C HIS A 66 -28.14 2.26 -0.33
N TYR A 67 -27.58 1.51 -1.28
CA TYR A 67 -27.94 1.62 -2.69
C TYR A 67 -29.41 1.28 -2.95
N LEU A 68 -29.90 0.16 -2.41
CA LEU A 68 -31.29 -0.26 -2.58
C LEU A 68 -32.27 0.81 -2.07
N ARG A 69 -31.96 1.46 -0.95
CA ARG A 69 -32.79 2.50 -0.37
C ARG A 69 -32.74 3.81 -1.17
N GLU A 70 -31.55 4.29 -1.49
CA GLU A 70 -31.35 5.65 -2.05
C GLU A 70 -31.50 5.71 -3.56
N GLU A 71 -31.12 4.66 -4.26
CA GLU A 71 -31.09 4.65 -5.74
C GLU A 71 -32.26 3.84 -6.34
N GLU A 72 -32.68 2.75 -5.68
CA GLU A 72 -33.80 1.92 -6.13
C GLU A 72 -35.13 2.27 -5.44
N GLY A 73 -35.12 3.20 -4.46
CA GLY A 73 -36.32 3.68 -3.78
C GLY A 73 -36.99 2.63 -2.89
N MET A 74 -36.32 1.56 -2.51
CA MET A 74 -36.91 0.50 -1.69
C MET A 74 -37.10 0.95 -0.24
N THR A 75 -38.26 0.69 0.33
CA THR A 75 -38.56 0.97 1.75
C THR A 75 -37.99 -0.15 2.65
N ILE A 76 -36.67 -0.20 2.77
CA ILE A 76 -35.96 -1.19 3.58
C ILE A 76 -35.02 -0.55 4.58
N THR A 77 -34.81 -1.21 5.72
CA THR A 77 -33.82 -0.80 6.72
C THR A 77 -32.49 -1.50 6.49
N ASN A 78 -31.39 -0.79 6.75
CA ASN A 78 -30.06 -1.41 6.62
C ASN A 78 -29.82 -2.38 7.80
N PRO A 79 -29.69 -3.69 7.56
CA PRO A 79 -29.55 -4.68 8.63
C PRO A 79 -28.16 -4.66 9.30
N VAL A 80 -27.18 -3.96 8.71
CA VAL A 80 -25.81 -3.90 9.24
C VAL A 80 -25.68 -2.80 10.28
N LYS A 81 -25.66 -3.16 11.56
CA LYS A 81 -25.46 -2.25 12.70
C LYS A 81 -23.97 -2.00 13.00
N ARG A 82 -23.66 -1.02 13.84
CA ARG A 82 -22.28 -0.67 14.26
C ARG A 82 -21.58 -1.82 14.99
N ASN A 83 -22.29 -2.56 15.83
CA ASN A 83 -21.79 -3.70 16.61
C ASN A 83 -21.38 -4.91 15.74
N HIS A 84 -21.78 -4.97 14.48
CA HIS A 84 -21.32 -5.98 13.53
C HIS A 84 -19.88 -5.78 13.06
N THR A 85 -19.26 -4.64 13.41
CA THR A 85 -17.86 -4.37 13.07
C THR A 85 -16.93 -5.07 14.06
N GLN A 86 -16.09 -5.97 13.56
CA GLN A 86 -15.12 -6.70 14.36
C GLN A 86 -13.97 -5.78 14.80
N LYS A 87 -13.57 -5.89 16.07
CA LYS A 87 -12.39 -5.20 16.59
C LYS A 87 -11.14 -5.74 15.87
N MET A 88 -10.31 -4.84 15.37
CA MET A 88 -9.09 -5.20 14.67
C MET A 88 -7.86 -4.79 15.48
N SER A 89 -6.88 -5.68 15.58
CA SER A 89 -5.53 -5.28 15.95
C SER A 89 -4.95 -4.36 14.87
N ARG A 90 -4.18 -3.37 15.29
CA ARG A 90 -3.44 -2.47 14.38
C ARG A 90 -1.95 -2.77 14.52
N PRO A 91 -1.46 -3.87 13.89
CA PRO A 91 -0.04 -4.18 13.95
C PRO A 91 0.75 -3.05 13.29
N LEU A 92 1.96 -2.85 13.77
CA LEU A 92 2.90 -1.91 13.15
C LEU A 92 3.19 -2.33 11.70
N PRO A 93 3.37 -1.37 10.78
CA PRO A 93 3.78 -1.67 9.41
C PRO A 93 5.08 -2.48 9.40
N ARG A 94 5.06 -3.61 8.70
CA ARG A 94 6.27 -4.41 8.52
C ARG A 94 7.17 -3.74 7.50
N HIS A 95 8.42 -3.52 7.86
CA HIS A 95 9.47 -3.03 6.99
C HIS A 95 10.67 -3.98 7.02
N LEU A 96 11.58 -3.85 6.08
CA LEU A 96 12.86 -4.55 6.07
C LEU A 96 13.88 -3.75 6.86
N ARG A 97 14.73 -4.43 7.63
CA ARG A 97 15.95 -3.86 8.17
C ARG A 97 16.97 -3.70 7.05
N ASP A 98 17.97 -2.85 7.22
CA ASP A 98 18.92 -2.51 6.16
C ASP A 98 19.69 -3.75 5.67
N GLU A 99 20.10 -4.65 6.56
CA GLU A 99 20.75 -5.91 6.20
C GLU A 99 19.83 -6.83 5.36
N GLN A 100 18.52 -6.79 5.65
CA GLN A 100 17.54 -7.56 4.88
C GLN A 100 17.31 -6.95 3.49
N VAL A 101 17.45 -5.63 3.36
CA VAL A 101 17.40 -4.96 2.05
C VAL A 101 18.57 -5.41 1.20
N GLU A 102 19.79 -5.43 1.74
CA GLU A 102 20.99 -5.90 1.05
C GLU A 102 20.83 -7.34 0.56
N VAL A 103 20.51 -8.25 1.47
CA VAL A 103 20.30 -9.69 1.14
C VAL A 103 19.21 -9.87 0.08
N PHE A 104 18.13 -9.09 0.13
CA PHE A 104 17.09 -9.14 -0.88
C PHE A 104 17.59 -8.70 -2.26
N PHE A 105 18.30 -7.57 -2.34
CA PHE A 105 18.81 -7.05 -3.61
C PHE A 105 19.96 -7.88 -4.19
N ASP A 106 20.77 -8.54 -3.38
CA ASP A 106 21.82 -9.45 -3.81
C ASP A 106 21.25 -10.71 -4.48
N ALA A 107 20.07 -11.15 -4.06
CA ALA A 107 19.37 -12.26 -4.69
C ALA A 107 18.90 -11.93 -6.11
N ILE A 108 18.76 -10.62 -6.47
CA ILE A 108 18.18 -10.17 -7.73
C ILE A 108 19.27 -10.04 -8.81
N LYS A 109 19.23 -10.94 -9.80
CA LYS A 109 20.20 -10.94 -10.91
C LYS A 109 19.67 -10.22 -12.17
N GLY A 110 18.33 -10.12 -12.33
CA GLY A 110 17.74 -9.52 -13.52
C GLY A 110 17.66 -7.99 -13.41
N GLN A 111 18.14 -7.27 -14.44
CA GLN A 111 18.17 -5.80 -14.45
C GLN A 111 16.77 -5.18 -14.37
N ARG A 112 15.78 -5.76 -15.06
CA ARG A 112 14.39 -5.34 -14.97
C ARG A 112 13.85 -5.42 -13.56
N ASP A 113 13.99 -6.58 -12.94
CA ASP A 113 13.42 -6.84 -11.60
C ASP A 113 14.13 -5.98 -10.54
N ARG A 114 15.46 -5.77 -10.71
CA ARG A 114 16.23 -4.85 -9.86
C ARG A 114 15.70 -3.42 -9.99
N ALA A 115 15.49 -2.92 -11.20
CA ALA A 115 14.95 -1.58 -11.43
C ALA A 115 13.52 -1.43 -10.84
N ILE A 116 12.64 -2.42 -11.06
CA ILE A 116 11.30 -2.44 -10.48
C ILE A 116 11.34 -2.28 -8.97
N PHE A 117 12.10 -3.12 -8.28
CA PHE A 117 12.10 -3.14 -6.81
C PHE A 117 12.90 -1.98 -6.23
N MET A 118 13.91 -1.47 -6.94
CA MET A 118 14.65 -0.28 -6.53
C MET A 118 13.75 0.96 -6.57
N LEU A 119 12.94 1.14 -7.62
CA LEU A 119 11.96 2.23 -7.67
C LEU A 119 10.90 2.10 -6.57
N MET A 120 10.48 0.88 -6.23
CA MET A 120 9.54 0.69 -5.11
C MET A 120 10.18 1.03 -3.76
N LEU A 121 11.46 0.69 -3.57
CA LEU A 121 12.19 0.96 -2.34
C LEU A 121 12.59 2.43 -2.19
N ARG A 122 13.12 3.07 -3.25
CA ARG A 122 13.70 4.42 -3.15
C ARG A 122 12.70 5.53 -3.43
N CYS A 123 11.78 5.30 -4.38
CA CYS A 123 10.75 6.28 -4.73
C CYS A 123 9.40 6.02 -4.04
N GLY A 124 9.28 4.91 -3.30
CA GLY A 124 8.05 4.52 -2.61
C GLY A 124 6.87 4.23 -3.53
N LEU A 125 7.11 3.81 -4.77
CA LEU A 125 6.06 3.54 -5.74
C LEU A 125 5.20 2.33 -5.35
N ARG A 126 3.89 2.42 -5.63
CA ARG A 126 2.99 1.26 -5.55
C ARG A 126 3.23 0.31 -6.72
N VAL A 127 2.92 -0.96 -6.55
CA VAL A 127 3.07 -1.97 -7.62
C VAL A 127 2.27 -1.59 -8.89
N GLU A 128 1.09 -1.01 -8.74
CA GLU A 128 0.27 -0.49 -9.85
C GLU A 128 0.96 0.67 -10.58
N GLU A 129 1.53 1.61 -9.84
CA GLU A 129 2.25 2.76 -10.38
C GLU A 129 3.46 2.30 -11.19
N VAL A 130 4.24 1.35 -10.66
CA VAL A 130 5.39 0.76 -11.38
C VAL A 130 4.95 0.01 -12.64
N ALA A 131 3.89 -0.80 -12.57
CA ALA A 131 3.36 -1.51 -13.74
C ALA A 131 2.86 -0.56 -14.84
N ASN A 132 2.37 0.62 -14.42
CA ASN A 132 1.83 1.63 -15.32
C ASN A 132 2.84 2.70 -15.76
N LEU A 133 4.04 2.69 -15.22
CA LEU A 133 5.06 3.71 -15.50
C LEU A 133 5.40 3.76 -16.99
N THR A 134 5.43 4.97 -17.55
CA THR A 134 5.78 5.23 -18.96
C THR A 134 7.09 6.00 -19.08
N ILE A 135 7.72 5.95 -20.26
CA ILE A 135 8.99 6.65 -20.50
C ILE A 135 8.81 8.18 -20.37
N GLY A 136 7.67 8.71 -20.80
CA GLY A 136 7.43 10.16 -20.86
C GLY A 136 7.26 10.87 -19.51
N VAL A 137 7.03 10.12 -18.41
CA VAL A 137 6.85 10.73 -17.07
C VAL A 137 8.15 10.83 -16.27
N ILE A 138 9.28 10.42 -16.86
CA ILE A 138 10.59 10.44 -16.21
C ILE A 138 11.39 11.66 -16.67
N ASP A 139 11.74 12.52 -15.75
CA ASP A 139 12.73 13.59 -15.93
C ASP A 139 14.06 13.13 -15.32
N VAL A 140 14.97 12.68 -16.21
CA VAL A 140 16.30 12.20 -15.83
C VAL A 140 17.17 13.34 -15.26
N LYS A 141 17.05 14.56 -15.83
CA LYS A 141 17.86 15.71 -15.38
C LYS A 141 17.50 16.12 -13.96
N ARG A 142 16.20 16.15 -13.64
CA ARG A 142 15.69 16.46 -12.30
C ARG A 142 15.63 15.24 -11.39
N ARG A 143 15.94 14.06 -11.92
CA ARG A 143 15.76 12.77 -11.22
C ARG A 143 14.36 12.62 -10.63
N ALA A 144 13.35 13.02 -11.37
CA ALA A 144 11.97 13.07 -10.94
C ALA A 144 11.09 12.15 -11.78
N ILE A 145 10.02 11.64 -11.17
CA ILE A 145 8.98 10.85 -11.82
C ILE A 145 7.64 11.48 -11.47
N LEU A 146 6.87 11.85 -12.49
CA LEU A 146 5.48 12.26 -12.31
C LEU A 146 4.60 11.01 -12.19
N ILE A 147 3.87 10.90 -11.11
CA ILE A 147 2.87 9.85 -10.88
C ILE A 147 1.50 10.46 -11.06
N GLU A 148 0.91 10.17 -12.21
CA GLU A 148 -0.44 10.59 -12.59
C GLU A 148 -1.47 9.62 -12.00
N ASP A 149 -2.70 10.09 -11.75
CA ASP A 149 -3.84 9.29 -11.27
C ASP A 149 -3.52 8.44 -10.03
N GLY A 150 -2.76 8.97 -9.10
CA GLY A 150 -2.53 8.35 -7.80
C GLY A 150 -3.86 8.00 -7.12
N LYS A 151 -3.83 7.14 -6.10
CA LYS A 151 -5.04 6.77 -5.35
C LYS A 151 -5.78 8.02 -4.84
N GLY A 152 -6.98 8.30 -5.40
CA GLY A 152 -7.77 9.50 -5.13
C GLY A 152 -7.56 10.62 -6.13
N ALA A 153 -7.06 10.32 -7.35
CA ALA A 153 -6.85 11.28 -8.46
C ALA A 153 -5.97 12.49 -8.05
N LYS A 154 -4.91 12.25 -7.26
CA LYS A 154 -3.91 13.27 -6.91
C LYS A 154 -2.58 12.89 -7.55
N ASP A 155 -2.12 13.75 -8.43
CA ASP A 155 -0.78 13.66 -9.00
C ASP A 155 0.26 13.99 -7.94
N ARG A 156 1.43 13.39 -8.06
CA ARG A 156 2.58 13.70 -7.22
C ARG A 156 3.89 13.48 -7.96
N ILE A 157 4.89 14.20 -7.55
CA ILE A 157 6.26 14.00 -8.02
C ILE A 157 7.02 13.21 -6.96
N VAL A 158 7.76 12.19 -7.39
CA VAL A 158 8.71 11.46 -6.55
C VAL A 158 10.10 11.57 -7.15
N TYR A 159 11.13 11.41 -6.32
CA TYR A 159 12.51 11.59 -6.74
C TYR A 159 13.27 10.28 -6.72
N MET A 160 14.23 10.15 -7.65
CA MET A 160 15.10 8.98 -7.77
C MET A 160 16.44 9.24 -7.10
N SER A 161 16.85 8.35 -6.22
CA SER A 161 18.24 8.28 -5.75
C SER A 161 19.17 7.80 -6.87
N ASN A 162 20.48 7.97 -6.70
CA ASN A 162 21.45 7.57 -7.71
C ASN A 162 21.39 6.07 -8.04
N ASP A 163 21.23 5.21 -7.03
CA ASP A 163 21.11 3.75 -7.20
C ASP A 163 19.81 3.35 -7.94
N ALA A 164 18.70 4.08 -7.71
CA ALA A 164 17.46 3.88 -8.45
C ALA A 164 17.61 4.30 -9.92
N LEU A 165 18.22 5.46 -10.17
CA LEU A 165 18.49 5.94 -11.52
C LEU A 165 19.42 5.00 -12.30
N GLN A 166 20.50 4.55 -11.68
CA GLN A 166 21.45 3.59 -12.27
C GLN A 166 20.77 2.26 -12.61
N SER A 167 19.97 1.74 -11.68
CA SER A 167 19.21 0.50 -11.91
C SER A 167 18.22 0.62 -13.07
N LEU A 168 17.53 1.75 -13.16
CA LEU A 168 16.62 2.04 -14.26
C LEU A 168 17.36 2.17 -15.59
N ALA A 169 18.45 2.93 -15.62
CA ALA A 169 19.29 3.11 -16.81
C ALA A 169 19.88 1.78 -17.31
N ALA A 170 20.36 0.93 -16.39
CA ALA A 170 20.85 -0.40 -16.73
C ALA A 170 19.77 -1.26 -17.39
N TYR A 171 18.55 -1.23 -16.88
CA TYR A 171 17.44 -1.95 -17.51
C TYR A 171 17.07 -1.36 -18.88
N LEU A 172 17.01 -0.04 -19.02
CA LEU A 172 16.66 0.60 -20.29
C LEU A 172 17.62 0.26 -21.43
N LYS A 173 18.90 -0.01 -21.14
CA LYS A 173 19.90 -0.47 -22.14
C LYS A 173 19.58 -1.86 -22.70
N VAL A 174 18.95 -2.74 -21.91
CA VAL A 174 18.61 -4.11 -22.31
C VAL A 174 17.11 -4.32 -22.52
N ARG A 175 16.33 -3.27 -22.38
CA ARG A 175 14.88 -3.34 -22.55
C ARG A 175 14.55 -3.78 -23.98
N PRO A 176 13.72 -4.82 -24.16
CA PRO A 176 13.28 -5.24 -25.48
C PRO A 176 12.63 -4.11 -26.27
N ALA A 177 12.85 -4.08 -27.58
CA ALA A 177 12.11 -3.17 -28.46
C ALA A 177 10.60 -3.46 -28.35
N SER A 178 9.80 -2.42 -28.22
CA SER A 178 8.35 -2.55 -28.11
C SER A 178 7.67 -1.25 -28.50
N ARG A 179 6.48 -1.36 -29.10
CA ARG A 179 5.63 -0.19 -29.47
C ARG A 179 4.99 0.48 -28.27
N THR A 180 4.94 -0.20 -27.10
CA THR A 180 4.36 0.37 -25.89
C THR A 180 5.29 1.41 -25.24
N ARG A 181 4.69 2.48 -24.72
CA ARG A 181 5.39 3.48 -23.91
C ARG A 181 5.66 3.00 -22.48
N LYS A 182 5.09 1.86 -22.04
CA LYS A 182 5.34 1.29 -20.70
C LYS A 182 6.81 0.91 -20.55
N ILE A 183 7.40 1.24 -19.41
CA ILE A 183 8.82 0.98 -19.17
C ILE A 183 9.07 -0.51 -19.00
N PHE A 184 8.35 -1.16 -18.10
CA PHE A 184 8.62 -2.53 -17.71
C PHE A 184 7.85 -3.55 -18.55
N LEU A 185 8.59 -4.44 -19.21
CA LEU A 185 8.07 -5.44 -20.14
C LEU A 185 8.25 -6.85 -19.58
N ALA A 186 7.40 -7.77 -20.02
CA ALA A 186 7.58 -9.18 -19.78
C ALA A 186 8.75 -9.71 -20.65
N GLU A 187 9.61 -10.54 -20.05
CA GLU A 187 10.81 -11.10 -20.71
C GLU A 187 10.64 -12.55 -21.17
N LYS A 188 9.53 -13.19 -20.77
CA LYS A 188 9.28 -14.60 -21.07
C LYS A 188 8.05 -14.80 -21.96
N ALA A 189 8.13 -15.78 -22.88
CA ALA A 189 7.01 -16.22 -23.67
C ALA A 189 5.84 -16.69 -22.77
N PRO A 190 4.58 -16.55 -23.24
CA PRO A 190 4.16 -15.97 -24.51
C PRO A 190 4.04 -14.43 -24.50
N CYS A 191 4.35 -13.76 -23.38
CA CYS A 191 4.12 -12.33 -23.19
C CYS A 191 5.36 -11.45 -23.43
N THR A 192 6.43 -11.97 -24.04
CA THR A 192 7.68 -11.21 -24.28
C THR A 192 7.39 -9.88 -24.98
N GLY A 193 7.94 -8.78 -24.47
CA GLY A 193 7.74 -7.44 -25.03
C GLY A 193 6.39 -6.78 -24.71
N GLN A 194 5.46 -7.49 -24.10
CA GLN A 194 4.21 -6.91 -23.58
C GLN A 194 4.45 -6.23 -22.23
N PRO A 195 3.64 -5.23 -21.84
CA PRO A 195 3.72 -4.64 -20.51
C PRO A 195 3.61 -5.70 -19.42
N ILE A 196 4.50 -5.62 -18.42
CA ILE A 196 4.42 -6.54 -17.29
C ILE A 196 3.16 -6.26 -16.46
N SER A 197 2.42 -7.30 -16.12
CA SER A 197 1.23 -7.16 -15.27
C SER A 197 1.60 -6.98 -13.79
N ILE A 198 0.69 -6.37 -13.02
CA ILE A 198 0.81 -6.26 -11.55
C ILE A 198 1.08 -7.63 -10.94
N ARG A 199 0.36 -8.68 -11.36
CA ARG A 199 0.57 -10.04 -10.88
C ARG A 199 1.93 -10.61 -11.30
N GLY A 200 2.44 -10.21 -12.46
CA GLY A 200 3.79 -10.54 -12.92
C GLY A 200 4.84 -10.00 -11.95
N ILE A 201 4.75 -8.71 -11.58
CA ILE A 201 5.65 -8.09 -10.58
C ILE A 201 5.54 -8.80 -9.23
N GLN A 202 4.32 -9.08 -8.75
CA GLN A 202 4.10 -9.78 -7.49
C GLN A 202 4.73 -11.19 -7.48
N ARG A 203 4.58 -11.94 -8.57
CA ARG A 203 5.23 -13.27 -8.72
C ARG A 203 6.77 -13.17 -8.69
N ARG A 204 7.34 -12.12 -9.31
CA ARG A 204 8.79 -11.88 -9.24
C ARG A 204 9.22 -11.54 -7.81
N MET A 205 8.44 -10.72 -7.09
CA MET A 205 8.66 -10.45 -5.66
C MET A 205 8.63 -11.75 -4.84
N GLU A 206 7.60 -12.57 -5.01
CA GLU A 206 7.45 -13.86 -4.31
C GLU A 206 8.64 -14.81 -4.59
N TYR A 207 9.13 -14.83 -5.84
CA TYR A 207 10.29 -15.61 -6.22
C TYR A 207 11.57 -15.17 -5.49
N TYR A 208 11.88 -13.87 -5.50
CA TYR A 208 13.09 -13.37 -4.85
C TYR A 208 12.98 -13.38 -3.32
N ALA A 209 11.80 -13.17 -2.76
CA ALA A 209 11.54 -13.33 -1.33
C ALA A 209 11.90 -14.74 -0.84
N ARG A 210 11.48 -15.77 -1.60
CA ARG A 210 11.85 -17.18 -1.31
C ARG A 210 13.34 -17.42 -1.47
N LYS A 211 13.95 -16.91 -2.55
CA LYS A 211 15.37 -17.06 -2.82
C LYS A 211 16.25 -16.42 -1.74
N ALA A 212 15.87 -15.23 -1.28
CA ALA A 212 16.53 -14.52 -0.19
C ALA A 212 16.16 -15.05 1.21
N ARG A 213 15.21 -15.98 1.33
CA ARG A 213 14.64 -16.47 2.60
C ARG A 213 14.08 -15.36 3.50
N ILE A 214 13.52 -14.31 2.89
CA ILE A 214 12.98 -13.14 3.59
C ILE A 214 11.47 -13.04 3.32
N LYS A 215 10.69 -12.74 4.36
CA LYS A 215 9.25 -12.45 4.22
C LYS A 215 9.05 -11.00 3.78
N VAL A 216 9.03 -10.77 2.48
CA VAL A 216 8.85 -9.44 1.87
C VAL A 216 7.74 -9.45 0.82
N SER A 217 7.07 -8.32 0.65
CA SER A 217 6.09 -8.05 -0.41
C SER A 217 6.36 -6.68 -1.03
N CYS A 218 5.77 -6.41 -2.17
CA CYS A 218 5.86 -5.10 -2.82
C CYS A 218 5.52 -3.95 -1.86
N HIS A 219 4.54 -4.15 -1.00
CA HIS A 219 4.12 -3.11 -0.05
C HIS A 219 5.14 -2.90 1.08
N HIS A 220 5.87 -3.94 1.47
CA HIS A 220 6.93 -3.81 2.49
C HIS A 220 8.08 -2.93 2.00
N LEU A 221 8.48 -2.95 0.71
CA LEU A 221 9.52 -2.05 0.19
C LEU A 221 9.13 -0.58 0.37
N ARG A 222 7.88 -0.25 0.08
CA ARG A 222 7.36 1.11 0.28
C ARG A 222 7.30 1.49 1.77
N HIS A 223 6.96 0.56 2.67
CA HIS A 223 7.03 0.78 4.11
C HIS A 223 8.47 0.96 4.59
N THR A 224 9.42 0.21 4.01
CA THR A 224 10.83 0.34 4.30
C THR A 224 11.35 1.73 3.93
N MET A 225 11.03 2.24 2.73
CA MET A 225 11.36 3.61 2.34
C MET A 225 10.87 4.64 3.37
N ALA A 226 9.59 4.57 3.75
CA ALA A 226 9.01 5.51 4.69
C ALA A 226 9.71 5.45 6.07
N THR A 227 10.03 4.24 6.54
CA THR A 227 10.73 4.06 7.83
C THR A 227 12.19 4.54 7.74
N GLN A 228 12.90 4.23 6.64
CA GLN A 228 14.28 4.71 6.42
C GLN A 228 14.33 6.24 6.36
N MET A 229 13.41 6.88 5.64
CA MET A 229 13.34 8.36 5.59
C MET A 229 13.07 8.96 6.97
N LEU A 230 12.14 8.38 7.73
CA LEU A 230 11.83 8.86 9.07
C LEU A 230 13.02 8.68 10.02
N ASN A 231 13.76 7.58 9.92
CA ASN A 231 14.98 7.33 10.69
C ASN A 231 16.14 8.27 10.28
N ALA A 232 16.10 8.79 9.06
CA ALA A 232 17.03 9.80 8.53
C ALA A 232 16.52 11.25 8.73
N ASP A 233 15.62 11.47 9.68
CA ASP A 233 15.06 12.77 10.07
C ASP A 233 14.24 13.51 9.01
N ALA A 234 13.79 12.82 7.97
CA ALA A 234 12.85 13.42 7.04
C ALA A 234 11.55 13.81 7.74
N ASP A 235 11.02 14.96 7.39
CA ASP A 235 9.73 15.43 7.91
C ASP A 235 8.57 14.51 7.50
N LEU A 236 7.61 14.34 8.39
CA LEU A 236 6.46 13.46 8.18
C LEU A 236 5.57 13.93 7.02
N CYS A 237 5.45 15.25 6.80
CA CYS A 237 4.69 15.81 5.69
C CYS A 237 5.37 15.48 4.36
N THR A 238 6.70 15.60 4.29
CA THR A 238 7.50 15.19 3.12
C THR A 238 7.28 13.70 2.78
N ILE A 239 7.33 12.83 3.79
CA ILE A 239 7.07 11.40 3.60
C ILE A 239 5.63 11.17 3.13
N GLN A 240 4.66 11.91 3.68
CA GLN A 240 3.25 11.82 3.28
C GLN A 240 3.06 12.20 1.81
N ASP A 241 3.65 13.29 1.36
CA ASP A 241 3.55 13.79 -0.01
C ASP A 241 4.20 12.83 -1.00
N LEU A 242 5.41 12.36 -0.73
CA LEU A 242 6.08 11.35 -1.56
C LEU A 242 5.28 10.05 -1.68
N LEU A 243 4.66 9.62 -0.59
CA LEU A 243 3.82 8.43 -0.59
C LEU A 243 2.41 8.69 -1.18
N GLY A 244 1.97 9.93 -1.30
CA GLY A 244 0.60 10.26 -1.73
C GLY A 244 -0.44 9.63 -0.82
N HIS A 245 -0.29 9.83 0.51
CA HIS A 245 -1.28 9.41 1.50
C HIS A 245 -2.30 10.53 1.71
N SER A 246 -3.55 10.29 1.33
CA SER A 246 -4.66 11.23 1.56
C SER A 246 -5.02 11.40 3.04
N ASN A 247 -4.54 10.51 3.92
CA ASN A 247 -4.82 10.54 5.35
C ASN A 247 -3.52 10.47 6.15
N VAL A 248 -3.25 11.54 6.91
CA VAL A 248 -2.07 11.67 7.79
C VAL A 248 -1.93 10.48 8.76
N LYS A 249 -3.05 9.94 9.26
CA LYS A 249 -3.06 8.77 10.16
C LYS A 249 -2.31 7.56 9.56
N THR A 250 -2.27 7.44 8.23
CA THR A 250 -1.54 6.36 7.56
C THR A 250 -0.04 6.56 7.66
N THR A 251 0.44 7.80 7.57
CA THR A 251 1.86 8.14 7.69
C THR A 251 2.29 8.14 9.17
N GLN A 252 1.44 8.58 10.09
CA GLN A 252 1.71 8.53 11.54
C GLN A 252 1.95 7.11 12.07
N LEU A 253 1.52 6.06 11.35
CA LEU A 253 1.85 4.68 11.73
C LEU A 253 3.36 4.41 11.71
N TYR A 254 4.12 5.11 10.88
CA TYR A 254 5.57 4.96 10.82
C TYR A 254 6.28 5.55 12.05
N CYS A 255 5.72 6.62 12.66
CA CYS A 255 6.25 7.17 13.90
C CYS A 255 6.25 6.14 15.04
N ARG A 256 5.31 5.17 15.03
CA ARG A 256 5.26 4.09 16.01
C ARG A 256 6.28 2.97 15.74
N VAL A 257 6.85 2.93 14.53
CA VAL A 257 7.84 1.92 14.11
C VAL A 257 9.25 2.41 14.35
N SER A 258 9.46 3.72 14.26
CA SER A 258 10.77 4.37 14.41
C SER A 258 11.11 4.60 15.88
N ASN A 259 11.46 3.51 16.59
CA ASN A 259 12.01 3.64 17.94
C ASN A 259 13.34 4.43 17.95
N LEU A 260 14.13 4.37 16.88
CA LEU A 260 15.40 5.07 16.74
C LEU A 260 15.23 6.60 16.76
N LYS A 261 14.22 7.11 16.02
CA LYS A 261 13.93 8.56 16.03
C LYS A 261 13.46 9.01 17.40
N VAL A 262 12.52 8.30 18.01
CA VAL A 262 12.02 8.61 19.35
C VAL A 262 13.14 8.60 20.38
N GLN A 263 14.00 7.61 20.35
CA GLN A 263 15.15 7.50 21.24
C GLN A 263 16.12 8.68 21.06
N ARG A 264 16.48 9.00 19.83
CA ARG A 264 17.39 10.10 19.52
C ARG A 264 16.83 11.46 19.92
N ASP A 265 15.56 11.73 19.56
CA ASP A 265 14.89 12.98 19.91
C ASP A 265 14.77 13.14 21.43
N TYR A 266 14.50 12.03 22.17
CA TYR A 266 14.48 12.03 23.62
C TYR A 266 15.85 12.42 24.21
N PHE A 267 16.93 11.76 23.79
CA PHE A 267 18.27 12.05 24.32
C PHE A 267 18.71 13.47 23.96
N LYS A 268 18.48 13.93 22.73
CA LYS A 268 18.78 15.31 22.32
C LYS A 268 18.01 16.33 23.16
N ALA A 269 16.73 16.10 23.42
CA ALA A 269 15.93 16.98 24.26
C ALA A 269 16.42 16.95 25.72
N MET A 270 16.76 15.78 26.23
CA MET A 270 17.28 15.65 27.61
C MET A 270 18.63 16.32 27.79
N GLU A 271 19.54 16.25 26.81
CA GLU A 271 20.80 17.00 26.86
C GLU A 271 20.56 18.53 26.98
N VAL A 272 19.63 19.07 26.18
CA VAL A 272 19.27 20.50 26.26
C VAL A 272 18.63 20.85 27.62
N ILE A 273 17.77 19.98 28.16
CA ILE A 273 17.14 20.19 29.45
C ILE A 273 18.20 20.17 30.57
N MET A 274 19.10 19.16 30.55
CA MET A 274 20.13 19.02 31.54
C MET A 274 21.11 20.20 31.54
N LEU A 275 21.50 20.70 30.35
CA LEU A 275 22.34 21.90 30.22
C LEU A 275 21.67 23.15 30.83
N ARG A 276 20.34 23.31 30.64
CA ARG A 276 19.58 24.41 31.23
C ARG A 276 19.45 24.31 32.75
N THR A 277 19.35 23.09 33.26
CA THR A 277 19.25 22.86 34.71
C THR A 277 20.60 22.87 35.43
N ALA A 278 21.68 22.52 34.73
CA ALA A 278 23.06 22.61 35.25
C ALA A 278 23.63 24.03 35.19
N GLY A 279 23.05 24.93 34.40
CA GLY A 279 23.55 26.28 34.16
C GLY A 279 22.98 27.38 35.04
N ASN A 280 22.34 27.05 36.17
CA ASN A 280 21.89 28.06 37.16
C ASN A 280 22.57 27.79 38.53
N PRO A 281 23.88 28.17 38.70
CA PRO A 281 24.52 28.11 40.01
C PRO A 281 24.07 29.23 40.97
N ASP A 282 23.22 30.18 40.51
CA ASP A 282 22.75 31.33 41.27
C ASP A 282 21.24 31.33 41.50
N ASN A 283 20.73 30.30 42.16
CA ASN A 283 19.44 30.45 42.83
C ASN A 283 19.58 29.96 44.29
N PRO A 284 19.54 30.93 45.28
CA PRO A 284 19.68 30.64 46.68
C PRO A 284 18.55 29.78 47.25
#